data_3848e8d0c9fb93776a62eac6346bf419
#
_entry.id   3848e8d0c9fb93776a62eac6346bf419
#
_cell.length_a   1.000
_cell.length_b   1.000
_cell.length_c   1.000
_cell.angle_alpha   90.00
_cell.angle_beta   90.00
_cell.angle_gamma   90.00
#
_symmetry.space_group_name_H-M   'P 1'
#
loop_
_entity.id
_entity.type
_entity.pdbx_description
1 polymer ?
#
loop_
_entity_poly.entity_id
_entity_poly.type
_entity_poly.pdbx_seq_one_letter_code
_entity_poly.pdbx_strand_id
1 'polypeptide(L)'
;MELSQIPAALQSRLRLSVIAALLSGPKKFRTLQDLTGATAGNLGKQLEQLEEEGYLDSKKEFVGRRPNTTYRLLPYGREQFTQYV
;
A
#
# COMPACT_ATOMS: atom_id res chain seq x y z
N MET A 1 -11.53 -13.71 -15.90
CA MET A 1 -10.57 -14.12 -14.84
C MET A 1 -11.33 -14.39 -13.54
N GLU A 2 -11.07 -15.52 -12.94
CA GLU A 2 -11.71 -15.83 -11.67
C GLU A 2 -11.00 -15.12 -10.53
N LEU A 3 -11.76 -14.70 -9.54
CA LEU A 3 -11.21 -14.01 -8.37
C LEU A 3 -10.16 -14.86 -7.64
N SER A 4 -10.34 -16.17 -7.61
CA SER A 4 -9.41 -17.09 -6.96
C SER A 4 -8.02 -17.10 -7.61
N GLN A 5 -7.89 -16.61 -8.84
CA GLN A 5 -6.62 -16.56 -9.55
C GLN A 5 -5.87 -15.24 -9.28
N ILE A 6 -6.51 -14.31 -8.61
CA ILE A 6 -5.92 -13.02 -8.28
C ILE A 6 -5.19 -13.15 -6.93
N PRO A 7 -3.93 -12.70 -6.82
CA PRO A 7 -3.24 -12.73 -5.53
C PRO A 7 -4.07 -12.11 -4.42
N ALA A 8 -4.00 -12.67 -3.23
CA ALA A 8 -4.77 -12.20 -2.08
C ALA A 8 -4.58 -10.71 -1.81
N ALA A 9 -3.37 -10.20 -2.04
CA ALA A 9 -3.07 -8.78 -1.86
C ALA A 9 -3.94 -7.88 -2.74
N LEU A 10 -4.40 -8.37 -3.89
CA LEU A 10 -5.18 -7.59 -4.84
C LEU A 10 -6.68 -7.84 -4.75
N GLN A 11 -7.13 -8.68 -3.82
CA GLN A 11 -8.54 -9.01 -3.67
C GLN A 11 -9.27 -8.05 -2.73
N SER A 12 -8.54 -7.27 -1.94
CA SER A 12 -9.12 -6.31 -1.02
C SER A 12 -9.21 -4.95 -1.69
N ARG A 13 -10.39 -4.30 -1.55
CA ARG A 13 -10.59 -2.95 -2.08
C ARG A 13 -9.58 -1.97 -1.49
N LEU A 14 -9.33 -2.06 -0.19
CA LEU A 14 -8.39 -1.17 0.48
C LEU A 14 -6.97 -1.37 -0.04
N ARG A 15 -6.54 -2.63 -0.19
CA ARG A 15 -5.21 -2.91 -0.71
C ARG A 15 -5.04 -2.41 -2.13
N LEU A 16 -6.04 -2.61 -2.98
CA LEU A 16 -6.02 -2.08 -4.34
C LEU A 16 -5.92 -0.56 -4.36
N SER A 17 -6.67 0.11 -3.48
CA SER A 17 -6.63 1.56 -3.38
C SER A 17 -5.26 2.07 -2.97
N VAL A 18 -4.61 1.38 -2.03
CA VAL A 18 -3.25 1.72 -1.60
C VAL A 18 -2.27 1.58 -2.76
N ILE A 19 -2.30 0.45 -3.45
CA ILE A 19 -1.39 0.20 -4.57
C ILE A 19 -1.61 1.22 -5.68
N ALA A 20 -2.87 1.50 -6.01
CA ALA A 20 -3.22 2.48 -7.03
C ALA A 20 -2.68 3.87 -6.66
N ALA A 21 -2.81 4.27 -5.39
CA ALA A 21 -2.30 5.56 -4.93
C ALA A 21 -0.78 5.65 -5.07
N LEU A 22 -0.07 4.55 -4.82
CA LEU A 22 1.38 4.52 -4.88
C LEU A 22 1.93 4.45 -6.30
N LEU A 23 1.09 4.19 -7.30
CA LEU A 23 1.53 4.19 -8.70
C LEU A 23 2.10 5.55 -9.13
N SER A 24 1.57 6.63 -8.59
CA SER A 24 2.02 7.97 -8.94
C SER A 24 3.26 8.43 -8.16
N GLY A 25 3.73 7.61 -7.24
CA GLY A 25 4.93 7.91 -6.45
C GLY A 25 4.72 7.61 -4.97
N PRO A 26 5.80 7.74 -4.18
CA PRO A 26 5.72 7.52 -2.73
C PRO A 26 4.70 8.40 -2.04
N LYS A 27 4.08 7.89 -0.99
CA LYS A 27 3.08 8.61 -0.20
C LYS A 27 3.31 8.38 1.28
N LYS A 28 2.98 9.39 2.06
CA LYS A 28 3.02 9.28 3.51
C LYS A 28 1.78 8.58 4.03
N PHE A 29 1.88 8.00 5.22
CA PHE A 29 0.76 7.32 5.86
C PHE A 29 -0.50 8.20 5.90
N ARG A 30 -0.37 9.45 6.33
CA ARG A 30 -1.50 10.36 6.42
C ARG A 30 -2.17 10.59 5.07
N THR A 31 -1.36 10.71 4.02
CA THR A 31 -1.88 10.91 2.67
C THR A 31 -2.68 9.68 2.22
N LEU A 32 -2.14 8.48 2.48
CA LEU A 32 -2.85 7.24 2.15
C LEU A 32 -4.13 7.11 2.94
N GLN A 33 -4.12 7.51 4.20
CA GLN A 33 -5.32 7.50 5.03
C GLN A 33 -6.39 8.43 4.47
N ASP A 34 -6.00 9.63 4.08
CA ASP A 34 -6.93 10.61 3.51
C ASP A 34 -7.51 10.12 2.17
N LEU A 35 -6.67 9.51 1.33
CA LEU A 35 -7.10 9.02 0.02
C LEU A 35 -8.01 7.80 0.11
N THR A 36 -7.81 6.93 1.08
CA THR A 36 -8.56 5.68 1.19
C THR A 36 -9.76 5.79 2.12
N GLY A 37 -9.76 6.75 3.03
CA GLY A 37 -10.79 6.88 4.05
C GLY A 37 -10.71 5.82 5.13
N ALA A 38 -9.64 5.03 5.18
CA ALA A 38 -9.50 3.95 6.14
C ALA A 38 -9.13 4.47 7.53
N THR A 39 -9.46 3.68 8.55
CA THR A 39 -8.96 3.96 9.90
C THR A 39 -7.46 3.72 9.95
N ALA A 40 -6.77 4.41 10.87
CA ALA A 40 -5.33 4.24 11.01
C ALA A 40 -4.95 2.79 11.31
N GLY A 41 -5.72 2.12 12.18
CA GLY A 41 -5.43 0.73 12.52
C GLY A 41 -5.58 -0.22 11.35
N ASN A 42 -6.66 -0.08 10.58
CA ASN A 42 -6.89 -0.95 9.43
C ASN A 42 -5.87 -0.68 8.33
N LEU A 43 -5.61 0.59 8.04
CA LEU A 43 -4.61 0.94 7.02
C LEU A 43 -3.23 0.43 7.40
N GLY A 44 -2.81 0.64 8.65
CA GLY A 44 -1.51 0.17 9.14
C GLY A 44 -1.35 -1.33 8.98
N LYS A 45 -2.39 -2.09 9.31
CA LYS A 45 -2.37 -3.55 9.18
C LYS A 45 -2.22 -3.97 7.71
N GLN A 46 -2.96 -3.34 6.81
CA GLN A 46 -2.88 -3.67 5.40
C GLN A 46 -1.53 -3.30 4.80
N LEU A 47 -0.97 -2.16 5.18
CA LEU A 47 0.34 -1.74 4.72
C LEU A 47 1.43 -2.71 5.18
N GLU A 48 1.35 -3.17 6.44
CA GLU A 48 2.29 -4.15 6.97
C GLU A 48 2.24 -5.45 6.19
N GLN A 49 1.04 -5.94 5.89
CA GLN A 49 0.88 -7.16 5.11
C GLN A 49 1.39 -7.01 3.68
N LEU A 50 1.13 -5.89 3.04
CA LEU A 50 1.63 -5.63 1.69
C LEU A 50 3.16 -5.54 1.66
N GLU A 51 3.75 -4.98 2.72
CA GLU A 51 5.20 -4.93 2.82
C GLU A 51 5.79 -6.33 2.99
N GLU A 52 5.19 -7.17 3.83
CA GLU A 52 5.63 -8.56 4.01
C GLU A 52 5.54 -9.37 2.73
N GLU A 53 4.54 -9.08 1.89
CA GLU A 53 4.34 -9.78 0.64
C GLU A 53 5.17 -9.21 -0.51
N GLY A 54 5.97 -8.19 -0.25
CA GLY A 54 6.89 -7.63 -1.25
C GLY A 54 6.28 -6.64 -2.22
N TYR A 55 5.08 -6.14 -1.96
CA TYR A 55 4.41 -5.19 -2.85
C TYR A 55 4.92 -3.77 -2.68
N LEU A 56 5.30 -3.42 -1.46
CA LEU A 56 5.77 -2.08 -1.14
C LEU A 56 6.83 -2.15 -0.05
N ASP A 57 7.54 -1.04 0.17
CA ASP A 57 8.38 -0.89 1.34
C ASP A 57 8.11 0.47 2.00
N SER A 58 8.70 0.65 3.15
CA SER A 58 8.48 1.85 3.94
C SER A 58 9.81 2.40 4.43
N LYS A 59 9.82 3.72 4.60
CA LYS A 59 10.96 4.43 5.20
C LYS A 59 10.43 5.28 6.33
N LYS A 60 10.88 4.97 7.55
CA LYS A 60 10.48 5.70 8.72
C LYS A 60 11.52 6.77 9.04
N GLU A 61 11.07 8.01 9.16
CA GLU A 61 11.92 9.14 9.52
C GLU A 61 11.27 9.88 10.67
N PHE A 62 12.06 10.70 11.34
CA PHE A 62 11.55 11.61 12.36
C PHE A 62 11.69 13.05 11.87
N VAL A 63 10.59 13.77 11.90
CA VAL A 63 10.59 15.21 11.64
C VAL A 63 10.36 15.85 12.99
N GLY A 64 11.46 16.32 13.60
CA GLY A 64 11.44 16.70 15.01
C GLY A 64 11.20 15.46 15.86
N ARG A 65 10.13 15.47 16.66
CA ARG A 65 9.76 14.32 17.51
C ARG A 65 8.64 13.46 16.92
N ARG A 66 8.16 13.79 15.71
CA ARG A 66 7.06 13.07 15.09
C ARG A 66 7.57 12.01 14.13
N PRO A 67 7.10 10.77 14.26
CA PRO A 67 7.41 9.75 13.26
C PRO A 67 6.70 10.10 11.94
N ASN A 68 7.41 9.89 10.85
CA ASN A 68 6.92 10.14 9.52
C ASN A 68 7.31 8.96 8.64
N THR A 69 6.33 8.17 8.22
CA THR A 69 6.59 6.98 7.41
C THR A 69 6.12 7.23 5.98
N THR A 70 7.02 7.00 5.05
CA THR A 70 6.75 7.09 3.63
C THR A 70 6.74 5.69 3.03
N TYR A 71 5.73 5.40 2.23
CA TYR A 71 5.56 4.11 1.55
C TYR A 71 5.80 4.27 0.07
N ARG A 72 6.43 3.29 -0.54
CA ARG A 72 6.63 3.29 -1.99
C ARG A 72 6.34 1.91 -2.56
N LEU A 73 5.83 1.90 -3.78
CA LEU A 73 5.52 0.67 -4.49
C LEU A 73 6.80 0.06 -5.04
N LEU A 74 6.98 -1.24 -4.78
CA LEU A 74 8.12 -1.97 -5.32
C LEU A 74 7.80 -2.47 -6.73
N PRO A 75 8.81 -2.80 -7.55
CA PRO A 75 8.58 -3.31 -8.90
C PRO A 75 7.67 -4.52 -8.94
N TYR A 76 7.81 -5.43 -7.98
CA TYR A 76 6.94 -6.61 -7.88
C TYR A 76 5.47 -6.21 -7.70
N GLY A 77 5.20 -5.25 -6.81
CA GLY A 77 3.84 -4.79 -6.59
C GLY A 77 3.23 -4.13 -7.82
N ARG A 78 4.02 -3.32 -8.52
CA ARG A 78 3.60 -2.69 -9.77
C ARG A 78 3.28 -3.73 -10.84
N GLU A 79 4.12 -4.73 -10.96
CA GLU A 79 3.94 -5.79 -11.95
C GLU A 79 2.66 -6.58 -11.67
N GLN A 80 2.43 -6.96 -10.42
CA GLN A 80 1.23 -7.70 -10.05
C GLN A 80 -0.03 -6.88 -10.32
N PHE A 81 -0.02 -5.61 -9.96
CA PHE A 81 -1.16 -4.73 -10.20
C PHE A 81 -1.46 -4.61 -11.69
N THR A 82 -0.44 -4.38 -12.51
CA THR A 82 -0.58 -4.23 -13.96
C THR A 82 -1.12 -5.50 -14.60
N GLN A 83 -0.70 -6.66 -14.10
CA GLN A 83 -1.10 -7.95 -14.65
C GLN A 83 -2.57 -8.27 -14.39
N TYR A 84 -3.12 -7.86 -13.24
CA TYR A 84 -4.45 -8.27 -12.81
C TYR A 84 -5.48 -7.14 -12.81
N VAL A 85 -5.09 -5.95 -13.17
CA VAL A 85 -5.97 -4.78 -13.29
C VAL A 85 -5.87 -4.20 -14.69
#